data_8e3755c8b70a83e2a6a3102374a22482
#
_entry.id   8e3755c8b70a83e2a6a3102374a22482
#
_cell.length_a   1.000
_cell.length_b   1.000
_cell.length_c   1.000
_cell.angle_alpha   90.00
_cell.angle_beta   90.00
_cell.angle_gamma   90.00
#
_symmetry.space_group_name_H-M   'P 1'
#
loop_
_entity.id
_entity.type
_entity.pdbx_description
1 polymer ?
#
loop_
_entity_poly.entity_id
_entity_poly.type
_entity_poly.pdbx_seq_one_letter_code
_entity_poly.pdbx_strand_id
1 'polypeptide(L)'
;EYRGLRFVRYADDCNIFVKSEMSANRVMKSVTSWLERKLFLKVSATKTKVVRPPESKFLGFTYLQRNGEWKCKPSNQSKMKLYDKCRRELIRRIGIARPIAVVFKRINQIVVGWINYYRIGVMKYFVDTFGQWLRHKIRVIILKQWKKPKRIYINLQKLNKKLSCQFTDEQIFSVANSRLGLYRQANGHVVNFLLSPKILAIKKEDRPGLVNPLNYYLS
;
A
#
# COMPACT_ATOMS: atom_id res chain seq x y z
N GLU A 1 29.47 15.73 12.91
CA GLU A 1 28.94 15.53 14.29
C GLU A 1 29.59 16.46 15.31
N TYR A 2 30.85 16.85 15.12
CA TYR A 2 31.60 17.73 16.00
C TYR A 2 30.91 19.09 16.30
N ARG A 3 30.06 19.57 15.37
CA ARG A 3 29.30 20.83 15.51
C ARG A 3 27.82 20.59 15.87
N GLY A 4 27.45 19.41 16.41
CA GLY A 4 26.08 19.08 16.78
C GLY A 4 25.14 18.88 15.59
N LEU A 5 25.66 18.78 14.35
CA LEU A 5 24.87 18.49 13.17
C LEU A 5 24.69 16.98 13.02
N ARG A 6 23.49 16.57 12.65
CA ARG A 6 23.20 15.18 12.30
C ARG A 6 23.00 15.07 10.79
N PHE A 7 23.55 14.03 10.20
CA PHE A 7 23.35 13.75 8.78
C PHE A 7 23.09 12.27 8.55
N VAL A 8 22.39 11.98 7.47
CA VAL A 8 22.16 10.61 6.98
C VAL A 8 22.54 10.60 5.51
N ARG A 9 23.39 9.65 5.13
CA ARG A 9 23.84 9.49 3.75
C ARG A 9 23.60 8.07 3.26
N TYR A 10 23.15 7.96 2.02
CA TYR A 10 23.07 6.70 1.29
C TYR A 10 23.52 6.97 -0.16
N ALA A 11 24.64 6.41 -0.54
CA ALA A 11 25.33 6.69 -1.79
C ALA A 11 25.53 8.19 -2.01
N ASP A 12 24.92 8.78 -3.04
CA ASP A 12 24.91 10.18 -3.40
C ASP A 12 23.80 11.00 -2.69
N ASP A 13 22.76 10.35 -2.18
CA ASP A 13 21.70 11.01 -1.40
C ASP A 13 22.16 11.34 0.03
N CYS A 14 22.05 12.60 0.45
CA CYS A 14 22.43 13.06 1.78
C CYS A 14 21.41 14.03 2.36
N ASN A 15 20.97 13.79 3.59
CA ASN A 15 20.18 14.74 4.37
C ASN A 15 20.98 15.24 5.58
N ILE A 16 21.05 16.55 5.75
CA ILE A 16 21.71 17.20 6.90
C ILE A 16 20.62 17.91 7.71
N PHE A 17 20.56 17.61 9.00
CA PHE A 17 19.56 18.17 9.92
C PHE A 17 20.15 19.29 10.76
N VAL A 18 19.49 20.42 10.79
CA VAL A 18 19.88 21.62 11.53
C VAL A 18 18.68 22.23 12.26
N LYS A 19 18.96 23.10 13.25
CA LYS A 19 17.90 23.66 14.11
C LYS A 19 17.16 24.86 13.49
N SER A 20 17.79 25.61 12.56
CA SER A 20 17.21 26.81 11.97
C SER A 20 17.42 26.87 10.46
N GLU A 21 16.58 27.59 9.76
CA GLU A 21 16.67 27.81 8.32
C GLU A 21 17.94 28.58 7.93
N MET A 22 18.33 29.57 8.75
CA MET A 22 19.58 30.32 8.54
C MET A 22 20.81 29.40 8.62
N SER A 23 20.83 28.48 9.60
CA SER A 23 21.87 27.45 9.71
C SER A 23 21.85 26.49 8.53
N ALA A 24 20.66 26.11 8.04
CA ALA A 24 20.54 25.22 6.88
C ALA A 24 21.12 25.85 5.62
N ASN A 25 20.80 27.11 5.35
CA ASN A 25 21.32 27.84 4.19
C ASN A 25 22.85 27.99 4.27
N ARG A 26 23.41 28.30 5.46
CA ARG A 26 24.84 28.36 5.67
C ARG A 26 25.55 27.03 5.44
N VAL A 27 25.00 25.95 6.00
CA VAL A 27 25.55 24.59 5.84
C VAL A 27 25.47 24.16 4.37
N MET A 28 24.36 24.41 3.70
CA MET A 28 24.20 24.10 2.27
C MET A 28 25.28 24.78 1.43
N LYS A 29 25.49 26.11 1.61
CA LYS A 29 26.54 26.85 0.88
C LYS A 29 27.96 26.30 1.18
N SER A 30 28.26 26.03 2.46
CA SER A 30 29.55 25.51 2.88
C SER A 30 29.84 24.13 2.30
N VAL A 31 28.88 23.21 2.38
CA VAL A 31 29.03 21.83 1.88
C VAL A 31 29.12 21.81 0.35
N THR A 32 28.26 22.55 -0.35
CA THR A 32 28.31 22.67 -1.81
C THR A 32 29.67 23.18 -2.26
N SER A 33 30.11 24.29 -1.70
CA SER A 33 31.42 24.88 -2.03
C SER A 33 32.61 23.95 -1.73
N TRP A 34 32.52 23.15 -0.68
CA TRP A 34 33.55 22.16 -0.34
C TRP A 34 33.57 21.01 -1.36
N LEU A 35 32.40 20.43 -1.71
CA LEU A 35 32.27 19.36 -2.68
C LEU A 35 32.79 19.78 -4.05
N GLU A 36 32.46 20.98 -4.50
CA GLU A 36 32.88 21.50 -5.81
C GLU A 36 34.38 21.82 -5.86
N ARG A 37 34.93 22.46 -4.78
CA ARG A 37 36.35 22.85 -4.78
C ARG A 37 37.32 21.73 -4.43
N LYS A 38 36.92 20.81 -3.52
CA LYS A 38 37.83 19.78 -3.01
C LYS A 38 37.66 18.42 -3.72
N LEU A 39 36.43 18.08 -4.12
CA LEU A 39 36.12 16.80 -4.74
C LEU A 39 35.78 16.95 -6.22
N PHE A 40 35.73 18.18 -6.76
CA PHE A 40 35.36 18.47 -8.16
C PHE A 40 34.01 17.87 -8.55
N LEU A 41 33.09 17.69 -7.58
CA LEU A 41 31.75 17.14 -7.78
C LEU A 41 30.76 18.26 -8.05
N LYS A 42 30.02 18.18 -9.15
CA LYS A 42 28.96 19.15 -9.47
C LYS A 42 27.70 18.82 -8.67
N VAL A 43 27.30 19.74 -7.78
CA VAL A 43 26.08 19.61 -6.99
C VAL A 43 24.86 20.02 -7.82
N SER A 44 23.83 19.17 -7.85
CA SER A 44 22.60 19.45 -8.60
C SER A 44 21.75 20.51 -7.89
N ALA A 45 21.70 21.73 -8.42
CA ALA A 45 20.90 22.83 -7.89
C ALA A 45 19.38 22.51 -7.88
N THR A 46 18.89 21.67 -8.80
CA THR A 46 17.46 21.32 -8.87
C THR A 46 17.05 20.30 -7.80
N LYS A 47 17.99 19.46 -7.36
CA LYS A 47 17.73 18.42 -6.35
C LYS A 47 18.09 18.85 -4.94
N THR A 48 19.10 19.71 -4.80
CA THR A 48 19.59 20.21 -3.51
C THR A 48 18.78 21.40 -3.05
N LYS A 49 18.16 21.29 -1.87
CA LYS A 49 17.30 22.36 -1.34
C LYS A 49 17.17 22.29 0.17
N VAL A 50 16.95 23.45 0.77
CA VAL A 50 16.57 23.58 2.17
C VAL A 50 15.06 23.45 2.27
N VAL A 51 14.58 22.52 3.10
CA VAL A 51 13.16 22.26 3.31
C VAL A 51 12.89 21.88 4.76
N ARG A 52 11.65 22.03 5.21
CA ARG A 52 11.23 21.51 6.52
C ARG A 52 11.20 19.97 6.50
N PRO A 53 11.43 19.27 7.64
CA PRO A 53 11.48 17.81 7.69
C PRO A 53 10.27 17.09 7.05
N PRO A 54 9.01 17.55 7.21
CA PRO A 54 7.87 16.92 6.55
C PRO A 54 7.88 16.97 5.00
N GLU A 55 8.59 17.93 4.43
CA GLU A 55 8.75 18.11 2.98
C GLU A 55 9.95 17.33 2.42
N SER A 56 10.90 17.00 3.32
CA SER A 56 12.07 16.22 2.95
C SER A 56 11.69 14.80 2.55
N LYS A 57 12.36 14.29 1.53
CA LYS A 57 12.23 12.91 1.06
C LYS A 57 13.59 12.25 1.08
N PHE A 58 13.70 11.11 1.73
CA PHE A 58 14.91 10.31 1.76
C PHE A 58 14.56 8.82 1.65
N LEU A 59 15.09 8.13 0.67
CA LEU A 59 14.82 6.71 0.41
C LEU A 59 13.32 6.35 0.36
N GLY A 60 12.48 7.25 -0.14
CA GLY A 60 11.04 7.07 -0.20
C GLY A 60 10.29 7.33 1.11
N PHE A 61 10.98 7.71 2.17
CA PHE A 61 10.40 8.17 3.43
C PHE A 61 10.25 9.70 3.47
N THR A 62 9.42 10.17 4.37
CA THR A 62 9.30 11.56 4.83
C THR A 62 9.15 11.55 6.36
N TYR A 63 9.20 12.70 6.98
CA TYR A 63 9.17 12.83 8.44
C TYR A 63 7.82 13.37 8.90
N LEU A 64 7.44 13.02 10.11
CA LEU A 64 6.31 13.60 10.83
C LEU A 64 6.69 13.80 12.29
N GLN A 65 6.17 14.84 12.91
CA GLN A 65 6.27 15.05 14.35
C GLN A 65 5.02 14.55 15.04
N ARG A 66 5.19 13.71 16.04
CA ARG A 66 4.09 13.19 16.87
C ARG A 66 4.55 13.17 18.34
N ASN A 67 3.77 13.82 19.21
CA ASN A 67 4.08 13.95 20.65
C ASN A 67 5.51 14.49 20.92
N GLY A 68 5.94 15.48 20.16
CA GLY A 68 7.30 16.04 20.27
C GLY A 68 8.42 15.23 19.59
N GLU A 69 8.18 13.98 19.21
CA GLU A 69 9.15 13.11 18.57
C GLU A 69 9.05 13.11 17.04
N TRP A 70 10.20 13.09 16.38
CA TRP A 70 10.28 12.90 14.92
C TRP A 70 10.25 11.42 14.58
N LYS A 71 9.31 11.04 13.72
CA LYS A 71 9.15 9.67 13.20
C LYS A 71 9.15 9.69 11.67
N CYS A 72 9.63 8.62 11.05
CA CYS A 72 9.54 8.47 9.60
C CYS A 72 8.21 7.82 9.20
N LYS A 73 7.77 8.11 7.99
CA LYS A 73 6.62 7.46 7.33
C LYS A 73 6.89 7.33 5.84
N PRO A 74 6.24 6.37 5.15
CA PRO A 74 6.31 6.31 3.68
C PRO A 74 5.82 7.61 3.05
N SER A 75 6.54 8.13 2.07
CA SER A 75 6.13 9.32 1.31
C SER A 75 4.85 9.05 0.51
N ASN A 76 4.10 10.10 0.18
CA ASN A 76 2.89 9.95 -0.63
C ASN A 76 3.19 9.36 -2.01
N GLN A 77 4.34 9.70 -2.60
CA GLN A 77 4.80 9.12 -3.85
C GLN A 77 5.03 7.60 -3.75
N SER A 78 5.63 7.13 -2.64
CA SER A 78 5.83 5.71 -2.38
C SER A 78 4.52 4.95 -2.20
N LYS A 79 3.55 5.56 -1.51
CA LYS A 79 2.18 5.02 -1.37
C LYS A 79 1.47 4.90 -2.72
N MET A 80 1.55 5.94 -3.55
CA MET A 80 0.95 5.91 -4.89
C MET A 80 1.59 4.84 -5.78
N LYS A 81 2.92 4.67 -5.72
CA LYS A 81 3.61 3.58 -6.44
C LYS A 81 3.10 2.19 -6.02
N LEU A 82 2.75 1.98 -4.73
CA LEU A 82 2.14 0.72 -4.28
C LEU A 82 0.76 0.52 -4.90
N TYR A 83 -0.11 1.55 -4.84
CA TYR A 83 -1.42 1.49 -5.50
C TYR A 83 -1.30 1.17 -6.98
N ASP A 84 -0.38 1.81 -7.69
CA ASP A 84 -0.21 1.63 -9.14
C ASP A 84 0.34 0.24 -9.50
N LYS A 85 1.27 -0.29 -8.71
CA LYS A 85 1.73 -1.68 -8.88
C LYS A 85 0.58 -2.67 -8.71
N CYS A 86 -0.23 -2.52 -7.65
CA CYS A 86 -1.39 -3.37 -7.43
C CYS A 86 -2.49 -3.16 -8.49
N ARG A 87 -2.76 -1.92 -8.91
CA ARG A 87 -3.72 -1.62 -9.97
C ARG A 87 -3.39 -2.33 -11.27
N ARG A 88 -2.10 -2.38 -11.67
CA ARG A 88 -1.68 -3.08 -12.91
C ARG A 88 -2.04 -4.55 -12.88
N GLU A 89 -1.82 -5.25 -11.75
CA GLU A 89 -2.20 -6.66 -11.60
C GLU A 89 -3.73 -6.86 -11.53
N LEU A 90 -4.47 -5.84 -11.07
CA LEU A 90 -5.92 -5.86 -10.87
C LEU A 90 -6.71 -5.21 -12.03
N ILE A 91 -6.05 -4.81 -13.11
CA ILE A 91 -6.74 -4.34 -14.33
C ILE A 91 -7.64 -5.47 -14.83
N ARG A 92 -8.87 -5.10 -15.27
CA ARG A 92 -9.88 -6.04 -15.75
C ARG A 92 -9.32 -7.08 -16.74
N ARG A 93 -8.52 -6.63 -17.72
CA ARG A 93 -7.91 -7.49 -18.74
C ARG A 93 -6.97 -8.55 -18.15
N ILE A 94 -6.23 -8.21 -17.09
CA ILE A 94 -5.23 -9.08 -16.47
C ILE A 94 -5.83 -9.89 -15.33
N GLY A 95 -6.48 -9.22 -14.38
CA GLY A 95 -6.96 -9.85 -13.15
C GLY A 95 -8.13 -10.82 -13.36
N ILE A 96 -8.94 -10.63 -14.42
CA ILE A 96 -10.04 -11.57 -14.74
C ILE A 96 -9.53 -12.76 -15.56
N ALA A 97 -8.58 -12.53 -16.44
CA ALA A 97 -8.06 -13.58 -17.33
C ALA A 97 -7.19 -14.61 -16.59
N ARG A 98 -6.57 -14.23 -15.49
CA ARG A 98 -5.70 -15.11 -14.69
C ARG A 98 -6.47 -15.82 -13.58
N PRO A 99 -6.10 -17.07 -13.24
CA PRO A 99 -6.63 -17.73 -12.04
C PRO A 99 -6.43 -16.87 -10.80
N ILE A 100 -7.40 -16.85 -9.89
CA ILE A 100 -7.34 -16.02 -8.67
C ILE A 100 -6.13 -16.35 -7.79
N ALA A 101 -5.64 -17.59 -7.83
CA ALA A 101 -4.42 -18.02 -7.15
C ALA A 101 -3.19 -17.23 -7.61
N VAL A 102 -3.05 -17.05 -8.92
CA VAL A 102 -1.94 -16.27 -9.53
C VAL A 102 -2.05 -14.80 -9.14
N VAL A 103 -3.27 -14.25 -9.14
CA VAL A 103 -3.52 -12.86 -8.72
C VAL A 103 -3.11 -12.68 -7.25
N PHE A 104 -3.51 -13.59 -6.36
CA PHE A 104 -3.13 -13.52 -4.94
C PHE A 104 -1.62 -13.60 -4.76
N LYS A 105 -0.94 -14.54 -5.44
CA LYS A 105 0.51 -14.69 -5.37
C LYS A 105 1.23 -13.39 -5.75
N ARG A 106 0.85 -12.77 -6.87
CA ARG A 106 1.43 -11.50 -7.35
C ARG A 106 1.18 -10.35 -6.39
N ILE A 107 -0.06 -10.19 -5.93
CA ILE A 107 -0.42 -9.15 -4.98
C ILE A 107 0.33 -9.31 -3.66
N ASN A 108 0.41 -10.55 -3.13
CA ASN A 108 1.15 -10.81 -1.91
C ASN A 108 2.63 -10.44 -2.03
N GLN A 109 3.28 -10.78 -3.14
CA GLN A 109 4.68 -10.39 -3.39
C GLN A 109 4.88 -8.88 -3.36
N ILE A 110 3.99 -8.12 -4.01
CA ILE A 110 4.05 -6.65 -4.05
C ILE A 110 3.85 -6.07 -2.65
N VAL A 111 2.80 -6.52 -1.96
CA VAL A 111 2.39 -5.97 -0.66
C VAL A 111 3.42 -6.29 0.42
N VAL A 112 3.84 -7.55 0.51
CA VAL A 112 4.83 -8.02 1.50
C VAL A 112 6.17 -7.29 1.30
N GLY A 113 6.66 -7.24 0.06
CA GLY A 113 7.93 -6.55 -0.24
C GLY A 113 7.88 -5.07 0.11
N TRP A 114 6.73 -4.41 -0.18
CA TRP A 114 6.56 -3.00 0.17
C TRP A 114 6.48 -2.78 1.69
N ILE A 115 5.72 -3.60 2.41
CA ILE A 115 5.59 -3.49 3.88
C ILE A 115 6.93 -3.74 4.56
N ASN A 116 7.68 -4.77 4.15
CA ASN A 116 8.99 -5.07 4.73
C ASN A 116 9.97 -3.89 4.58
N TYR A 117 9.98 -3.23 3.43
CA TYR A 117 10.84 -2.07 3.20
C TYR A 117 10.45 -0.87 4.08
N TYR A 118 9.16 -0.60 4.22
CA TYR A 118 8.66 0.58 4.95
C TYR A 118 8.29 0.31 6.40
N ARG A 119 8.52 -0.89 6.93
CA ARG A 119 8.09 -1.34 8.26
C ARG A 119 8.60 -0.49 9.42
N ILE A 120 9.79 0.08 9.28
CA ILE A 120 10.38 1.00 10.25
C ILE A 120 9.58 2.31 10.41
N GLY A 121 8.75 2.64 9.43
CA GLY A 121 7.95 3.86 9.41
C GLY A 121 6.55 3.70 9.99
N VAL A 122 6.00 4.79 10.51
CA VAL A 122 4.62 4.83 11.01
C VAL A 122 3.65 4.76 9.83
N MET A 123 2.94 3.65 9.67
CA MET A 123 2.04 3.46 8.53
C MET A 123 0.73 2.69 8.83
N LYS A 124 0.40 2.43 10.11
CA LYS A 124 -0.77 1.65 10.53
C LYS A 124 -2.05 2.09 9.82
N TYR A 125 -2.38 3.38 9.87
CA TYR A 125 -3.58 3.92 9.23
C TYR A 125 -3.57 3.72 7.70
N PHE A 126 -2.40 3.94 7.08
CA PHE A 126 -2.28 3.77 5.63
C PHE A 126 -2.48 2.32 5.20
N VAL A 127 -1.84 1.34 5.88
CA VAL A 127 -1.97 -0.08 5.49
C VAL A 127 -3.38 -0.61 5.74
N ASP A 128 -4.11 -0.10 6.72
CA ASP A 128 -5.52 -0.44 6.93
C ASP A 128 -6.39 0.07 5.77
N THR A 129 -6.31 1.36 5.46
CA THR A 129 -7.05 1.97 4.34
C THR A 129 -6.71 1.31 3.01
N PHE A 130 -5.42 1.06 2.77
CA PHE A 130 -4.96 0.34 1.59
C PHE A 130 -5.53 -1.09 1.54
N GLY A 131 -5.56 -1.79 2.67
CA GLY A 131 -6.12 -3.13 2.79
C GLY A 131 -7.61 -3.18 2.45
N GLN A 132 -8.39 -2.18 2.87
CA GLN A 132 -9.81 -2.04 2.53
C GLN A 132 -10.00 -1.88 1.02
N TRP A 133 -9.25 -0.97 0.41
CA TRP A 133 -9.25 -0.74 -1.04
C TRP A 133 -8.85 -2.01 -1.80
N LEU A 134 -7.80 -2.70 -1.37
CA LEU A 134 -7.31 -3.92 -2.02
C LEU A 134 -8.36 -5.02 -2.00
N ARG A 135 -8.97 -5.28 -0.86
CA ARG A 135 -10.05 -6.28 -0.71
C ARG A 135 -11.23 -5.96 -1.60
N HIS A 136 -11.66 -4.70 -1.68
CA HIS A 136 -12.72 -4.30 -2.60
C HIS A 136 -12.37 -4.66 -4.06
N LYS A 137 -11.17 -4.30 -4.54
CA LYS A 137 -10.72 -4.63 -5.90
C LYS A 137 -10.67 -6.14 -6.14
N ILE A 138 -10.20 -6.92 -5.19
CA ILE A 138 -10.17 -8.39 -5.27
C ILE A 138 -11.58 -8.98 -5.34
N ARG A 139 -12.52 -8.49 -4.53
CA ARG A 139 -13.93 -8.93 -4.61
C ARG A 139 -14.54 -8.65 -5.98
N VAL A 140 -14.27 -7.48 -6.55
CA VAL A 140 -14.71 -7.15 -7.92
C VAL A 140 -14.18 -8.17 -8.93
N ILE A 141 -12.92 -8.56 -8.82
CA ILE A 141 -12.32 -9.56 -9.72
C ILE A 141 -12.98 -10.92 -9.54
N ILE A 142 -13.15 -11.37 -8.29
CA ILE A 142 -13.81 -12.66 -7.99
C ILE A 142 -15.22 -12.70 -8.59
N LEU A 143 -16.04 -11.66 -8.35
CA LEU A 143 -17.39 -11.59 -8.92
C LEU A 143 -17.37 -11.58 -10.45
N LYS A 144 -16.43 -10.88 -11.06
CA LYS A 144 -16.28 -10.85 -12.52
C LYS A 144 -15.80 -12.18 -13.10
N GLN A 145 -14.96 -12.94 -12.38
CA GLN A 145 -14.57 -14.30 -12.79
C GLN A 145 -15.73 -15.27 -12.74
N TRP A 146 -16.68 -15.07 -11.83
CA TRP A 146 -17.92 -15.88 -11.80
C TRP A 146 -18.85 -15.58 -12.96
N LYS A 147 -18.72 -14.45 -13.63
CA LYS A 147 -19.39 -13.99 -14.88
C LYS A 147 -20.90 -13.88 -14.80
N LYS A 148 -21.61 -15.04 -14.76
CA LYS A 148 -23.08 -15.13 -14.88
C LYS A 148 -23.75 -15.03 -13.50
N PRO A 149 -24.94 -14.38 -13.39
CA PRO A 149 -25.69 -14.29 -12.14
C PRO A 149 -25.90 -15.66 -11.46
N LYS A 150 -26.26 -16.69 -12.22
CA LYS A 150 -26.42 -18.05 -11.70
C LYS A 150 -25.16 -18.58 -11.01
N ARG A 151 -23.96 -18.31 -11.57
CA ARG A 151 -22.70 -18.75 -10.96
C ARG A 151 -22.36 -17.92 -9.73
N ILE A 152 -22.64 -16.61 -9.74
CA ILE A 152 -22.47 -15.72 -8.58
C ILE A 152 -23.33 -16.24 -7.43
N TYR A 153 -24.60 -16.51 -7.69
CA TYR A 153 -25.55 -17.06 -6.71
C TYR A 153 -25.05 -18.38 -6.11
N ILE A 154 -24.71 -19.37 -6.95
CA ILE A 154 -24.23 -20.69 -6.49
C ILE A 154 -22.96 -20.55 -5.64
N ASN A 155 -22.01 -19.71 -6.04
CA ASN A 155 -20.76 -19.55 -5.30
C ASN A 155 -20.96 -18.81 -3.97
N LEU A 156 -21.83 -17.81 -3.93
CA LEU A 156 -22.19 -17.13 -2.67
C LEU A 156 -22.95 -18.07 -1.73
N GLN A 157 -23.88 -18.88 -2.24
CA GLN A 157 -24.58 -19.90 -1.46
C GLN A 157 -23.62 -20.94 -0.87
N LYS A 158 -22.68 -21.44 -1.65
CA LYS A 158 -21.64 -22.36 -1.16
C LYS A 158 -20.82 -21.75 -0.02
N LEU A 159 -20.46 -20.47 -0.14
CA LEU A 159 -19.76 -19.75 0.92
C LEU A 159 -20.65 -19.56 2.14
N ASN A 160 -21.91 -19.17 1.96
CA ASN A 160 -22.88 -19.01 3.05
C ASN A 160 -23.03 -20.30 3.87
N LYS A 161 -23.26 -21.45 3.20
CA LYS A 161 -23.34 -22.77 3.84
C LYS A 161 -22.04 -23.14 4.56
N LYS A 162 -20.89 -22.99 3.89
CA LYS A 162 -19.58 -23.35 4.46
C LYS A 162 -19.23 -22.54 5.71
N LEU A 163 -19.71 -21.30 5.80
CA LEU A 163 -19.45 -20.39 6.92
C LEU A 163 -20.55 -20.42 7.97
N SER A 164 -21.57 -21.26 7.80
CA SER A 164 -22.77 -21.30 8.66
C SER A 164 -23.39 -19.90 8.84
N CYS A 165 -23.35 -19.08 7.75
CA CYS A 165 -23.89 -17.74 7.78
C CYS A 165 -25.42 -17.77 7.57
N GLN A 166 -26.10 -16.79 8.14
CA GLN A 166 -27.57 -16.72 8.14
C GLN A 166 -28.15 -15.81 7.05
N PHE A 167 -27.46 -15.66 5.91
CA PHE A 167 -28.04 -14.93 4.78
C PHE A 167 -29.12 -15.76 4.12
N THR A 168 -30.26 -15.13 3.88
CA THR A 168 -31.39 -15.79 3.19
C THR A 168 -31.07 -15.97 1.71
N ASP A 169 -31.74 -16.94 1.08
CA ASP A 169 -31.59 -17.16 -0.36
C ASP A 169 -32.00 -15.93 -1.19
N GLU A 170 -33.00 -15.19 -0.73
CA GLU A 170 -33.44 -13.95 -1.36
C GLU A 170 -32.36 -12.86 -1.33
N GLN A 171 -31.64 -12.70 -0.22
CA GLN A 171 -30.54 -11.76 -0.09
C GLN A 171 -29.40 -12.10 -1.06
N ILE A 172 -29.05 -13.37 -1.15
CA ILE A 172 -28.01 -13.85 -2.06
C ILE A 172 -28.46 -13.72 -3.53
N PHE A 173 -29.72 -14.03 -3.82
CA PHE A 173 -30.31 -13.88 -5.14
C PHE A 173 -30.34 -12.42 -5.59
N SER A 174 -30.75 -11.52 -4.71
CA SER A 174 -30.75 -10.06 -4.96
C SER A 174 -29.35 -9.54 -5.33
N VAL A 175 -28.31 -9.97 -4.61
CA VAL A 175 -26.93 -9.62 -4.94
C VAL A 175 -26.52 -10.14 -6.31
N ALA A 176 -26.83 -11.40 -6.62
CA ALA A 176 -26.44 -12.04 -7.87
C ALA A 176 -27.11 -11.41 -9.10
N ASN A 177 -28.36 -10.97 -8.97
CA ASN A 177 -29.17 -10.40 -10.04
C ASN A 177 -29.25 -8.87 -10.03
N SER A 178 -28.46 -8.23 -9.18
CA SER A 178 -28.46 -6.77 -9.05
C SER A 178 -28.01 -6.06 -10.32
N ARG A 179 -28.76 -5.02 -10.72
CA ARG A 179 -28.41 -4.12 -11.84
C ARG A 179 -27.40 -3.02 -11.44
N LEU A 180 -27.02 -2.92 -10.15
CA LEU A 180 -26.13 -1.87 -9.64
C LEU A 180 -24.65 -2.01 -10.08
N GLY A 181 -24.32 -3.08 -10.82
CA GLY A 181 -22.97 -3.38 -11.28
C GLY A 181 -22.08 -4.02 -10.19
N LEU A 182 -21.18 -4.89 -10.62
CA LEU A 182 -20.35 -5.71 -9.72
C LEU A 182 -19.39 -4.89 -8.85
N TYR A 183 -19.00 -3.71 -9.29
CA TYR A 183 -18.16 -2.82 -8.49
C TYR A 183 -18.88 -2.37 -7.21
N ARG A 184 -20.14 -1.95 -7.32
CA ARG A 184 -20.96 -1.55 -6.18
C ARG A 184 -21.31 -2.76 -5.31
N GLN A 185 -21.65 -3.89 -5.92
CA GLN A 185 -21.95 -5.14 -5.22
C GLN A 185 -20.77 -5.67 -4.40
N ALA A 186 -19.54 -5.53 -4.88
CA ALA A 186 -18.34 -5.94 -4.16
C ALA A 186 -18.15 -5.22 -2.81
N ASN A 187 -18.85 -4.11 -2.59
CA ASN A 187 -18.88 -3.37 -1.32
C ASN A 187 -20.18 -3.59 -0.51
N GLY A 188 -21.13 -4.35 -1.06
CA GLY A 188 -22.37 -4.69 -0.37
C GLY A 188 -22.15 -5.61 0.83
N HIS A 189 -23.04 -5.55 1.82
CA HIS A 189 -22.93 -6.27 3.10
C HIS A 189 -22.68 -7.77 2.91
N VAL A 190 -23.50 -8.45 2.12
CA VAL A 190 -23.38 -9.91 1.86
C VAL A 190 -21.99 -10.27 1.31
N VAL A 191 -21.53 -9.57 0.26
CA VAL A 191 -20.22 -9.83 -0.36
C VAL A 191 -19.08 -9.50 0.57
N ASN A 192 -19.19 -8.40 1.32
CA ASN A 192 -18.19 -8.02 2.32
C ASN A 192 -18.01 -9.08 3.41
N PHE A 193 -19.10 -9.68 3.83
CA PHE A 193 -19.10 -10.71 4.86
C PHE A 193 -18.57 -12.04 4.34
N LEU A 194 -19.16 -12.55 3.23
CA LEU A 194 -18.81 -13.85 2.63
C LEU A 194 -17.39 -13.86 2.03
N LEU A 195 -16.86 -12.73 1.62
CA LEU A 195 -15.47 -12.54 1.17
C LEU A 195 -14.71 -11.62 2.14
N SER A 196 -14.87 -11.87 3.45
CA SER A 196 -14.20 -11.12 4.52
C SER A 196 -12.67 -11.30 4.49
N PRO A 197 -11.89 -10.46 5.19
CA PRO A 197 -10.45 -10.62 5.28
C PRO A 197 -10.02 -12.01 5.73
N LYS A 198 -10.75 -12.57 6.71
CA LYS A 198 -10.48 -13.93 7.23
C LYS A 198 -10.63 -14.99 6.13
N ILE A 199 -11.71 -14.92 5.35
CA ILE A 199 -12.00 -15.88 4.26
C ILE A 199 -11.02 -15.74 3.10
N LEU A 200 -10.66 -14.52 2.73
CA LEU A 200 -9.66 -14.27 1.69
C LEU A 200 -8.27 -14.74 2.09
N ALA A 201 -7.94 -14.72 3.38
CA ALA A 201 -6.66 -15.16 3.92
C ALA A 201 -6.50 -16.70 4.01
N ILE A 202 -7.58 -17.47 3.87
CA ILE A 202 -7.51 -18.94 3.94
C ILE A 202 -6.67 -19.47 2.76
N LYS A 203 -5.62 -20.19 3.10
CA LYS A 203 -4.84 -20.99 2.14
C LYS A 203 -5.65 -22.21 1.70
N LYS A 204 -5.55 -22.57 0.44
CA LYS A 204 -6.02 -23.82 -0.14
C LYS A 204 -4.84 -24.51 -0.81
N GLU A 205 -4.96 -25.79 -1.16
CA GLU A 205 -3.92 -26.56 -1.85
C GLU A 205 -3.40 -25.84 -3.11
N ASP A 206 -4.31 -25.33 -3.92
CA ASP A 206 -4.05 -24.67 -5.20
C ASP A 206 -3.96 -23.14 -5.13
N ARG A 207 -4.17 -22.53 -3.92
CA ARG A 207 -4.29 -21.08 -3.79
C ARG A 207 -3.68 -20.55 -2.49
N PRO A 208 -2.68 -19.63 -2.56
CA PRO A 208 -2.23 -18.89 -1.39
C PRO A 208 -3.36 -18.02 -0.83
N GLY A 209 -3.40 -17.83 0.48
CA GLY A 209 -4.27 -16.83 1.09
C GLY A 209 -3.85 -15.42 0.69
N LEU A 210 -4.81 -14.50 0.62
CA LEU A 210 -4.52 -13.09 0.43
C LEU A 210 -3.97 -12.50 1.74
N VAL A 211 -2.79 -11.90 1.69
CA VAL A 211 -2.20 -11.22 2.84
C VAL A 211 -3.08 -10.04 3.26
N ASN A 212 -3.39 -9.94 4.55
CA ASN A 212 -3.98 -8.74 5.13
C ASN A 212 -2.85 -7.76 5.47
N PRO A 213 -2.77 -6.60 4.79
CA PRO A 213 -1.66 -5.66 4.97
C PRO A 213 -1.49 -5.18 6.41
N LEU A 214 -2.60 -4.92 7.12
CA LEU A 214 -2.57 -4.47 8.51
C LEU A 214 -2.02 -5.54 9.44
N ASN A 215 -2.54 -6.77 9.35
CA ASN A 215 -2.07 -7.86 10.20
C ASN A 215 -0.59 -8.17 9.94
N TYR A 216 -0.18 -8.17 8.68
CA TYR A 216 1.22 -8.40 8.30
C TYR A 216 2.16 -7.28 8.80
N TYR A 217 1.69 -6.05 8.85
CA TYR A 217 2.47 -4.93 9.42
C TYR A 217 2.61 -5.04 10.94
N LEU A 218 1.60 -5.57 11.63
CA LEU A 218 1.56 -5.68 13.10
C LEU A 218 2.24 -6.96 13.62
N SER A 219 2.41 -8.01 12.79
CA SER A 219 3.19 -9.20 13.11
C SER A 219 4.68 -8.94 13.06
#